data_42e687f93e2d332798fc63cdff37c3dc
#
_entry.id   42e687f93e2d332798fc63cdff37c3dc
#
_cell.length_a   1.000
_cell.length_b   1.000
_cell.length_c   1.000
_cell.angle_alpha   90.00
_cell.angle_beta   90.00
_cell.angle_gamma   90.00
#
_symmetry.space_group_name_H-M   'P 1'
#
loop_
_entity.id
_entity.type
_entity.pdbx_description
1 polymer ?
#
loop_
_entity_poly.entity_id
_entity_poly.type
_entity_poly.pdbx_seq_one_letter_code
_entity_poly.pdbx_strand_id
1 'polypeptide(L)'
;EISECLVGSEMCIRDRAPDMQTQNEYRVSVRMHRMVPDSLSWGKEPIAANPAGITEQKQKIVTLGDNILLFTQNSDKVYSTTIPAGSPTDRLNYGQNWELKNATLPEGADVTSIIRFDEKLYLLANNKVYNSADGLMWAEDAVLTPSGATVSNLITSFSDNDGSNHKKINGIASIVEKNGQKYFSFAEKTENEWNITTGEEIVPTEFPVNNLSADVYATESGTLNAIVVGNTADGLDNDTATVVWASEDGKAWIPMEIPSNNNCPKLVDPSIIHYNDAFYICGKENKDDAKGFQKFYTSPTLLVWKGVDRMFMLPGILPPVKLEGGVTQYPYSEYSFKGKEVNYTMVVDRNHYIWMVGGKGIDKIWRGRVNKLGFLIQ
;
A
#
# COMPACT_ATOMS: atom_id res chain seq x y z
N GLU A 1 51.78 1.54 -4.07
CA GLU A 1 51.65 1.32 -2.62
C GLU A 1 50.20 1.45 -2.27
N ILE A 2 49.59 0.35 -1.82
CA ILE A 2 48.21 0.32 -1.31
C ILE A 2 48.33 0.50 0.20
N SER A 3 47.85 1.61 0.70
CA SER A 3 47.73 1.84 2.15
C SER A 3 46.37 1.40 2.60
N GLU A 4 46.29 0.37 3.42
CA GLU A 4 45.07 -0.07 4.10
C GLU A 4 44.65 0.95 5.15
N CYS A 5 43.48 1.54 4.98
CA CYS A 5 42.81 2.30 6.03
C CYS A 5 41.40 1.77 6.24
N LEU A 6 41.14 1.30 7.44
CA LEU A 6 39.88 0.79 7.93
C LEU A 6 38.83 1.91 8.12
N VAL A 7 37.60 1.60 7.72
CA VAL A 7 36.34 2.30 8.05
C VAL A 7 36.22 3.72 7.46
N GLY A 8 35.64 3.80 6.27
CA GLY A 8 35.28 5.08 5.65
C GLY A 8 36.43 5.75 4.92
N SER A 9 37.38 4.98 4.37
CA SER A 9 38.54 5.48 3.67
C SER A 9 38.26 5.85 2.22
N GLU A 10 38.59 7.06 1.87
CA GLU A 10 38.80 7.44 0.48
C GLU A 10 40.18 6.94 0.04
N MET A 11 40.22 6.21 -1.06
CA MET A 11 41.44 5.76 -1.68
C MET A 11 41.73 6.67 -2.87
N CYS A 12 42.89 7.30 -2.90
CA CYS A 12 43.35 8.07 -4.06
C CYS A 12 44.27 7.19 -4.90
N ILE A 13 43.86 6.90 -6.11
CA ILE A 13 44.68 6.22 -7.11
C ILE A 13 45.28 7.30 -8.02
N ARG A 14 46.59 7.34 -8.10
CA ARG A 14 47.30 8.24 -9.02
C ARG A 14 47.85 7.38 -10.15
N ASP A 15 47.44 7.71 -11.35
CA ASP A 15 47.97 7.11 -12.57
C ASP A 15 48.84 8.15 -13.27
N ARG A 16 50.00 7.70 -13.75
CA ARG A 16 50.96 8.55 -14.48
C ARG A 16 51.11 8.01 -15.88
N ALA A 17 50.85 8.84 -16.85
CA ALA A 17 50.99 8.47 -18.26
C ALA A 17 52.46 8.17 -18.62
N PRO A 18 52.73 7.46 -19.71
CA PRO A 18 54.09 7.13 -20.17
C PRO A 18 54.97 8.33 -20.42
N ASP A 19 54.39 9.53 -20.65
CA ASP A 19 55.11 10.80 -20.81
C ASP A 19 55.72 11.32 -19.49
N MET A 20 55.41 10.66 -18.37
CA MET A 20 55.88 11.03 -17.02
C MET A 20 55.45 12.42 -16.53
N GLN A 21 54.71 13.16 -17.33
CA GLN A 21 54.24 14.51 -17.04
C GLN A 21 52.75 14.58 -16.72
N THR A 22 51.95 13.75 -17.40
CA THR A 22 50.50 13.72 -17.19
C THR A 22 50.18 12.80 -16.02
N GLN A 23 49.43 13.31 -15.05
CA GLN A 23 49.00 12.57 -13.87
C GLN A 23 47.50 12.72 -13.69
N ASN A 24 46.79 11.59 -13.55
CA ASN A 24 45.37 11.55 -13.17
C ASN A 24 45.22 11.08 -11.73
N GLU A 25 44.34 11.73 -11.00
CA GLU A 25 43.98 11.32 -9.62
C GLU A 25 42.53 10.87 -9.60
N TYR A 26 42.33 9.66 -9.16
CA TYR A 26 40.98 9.05 -8.98
C TYR A 26 40.71 8.90 -7.49
N ARG A 27 39.57 9.42 -7.02
CA ARG A 27 39.10 9.19 -5.67
C ARG A 27 38.12 8.05 -5.68
N VAL A 28 38.42 6.97 -4.99
CA VAL A 28 37.56 5.82 -4.81
C VAL A 28 37.06 5.85 -3.38
N SER A 29 35.76 6.02 -3.22
CA SER A 29 35.10 5.96 -1.91
C SER A 29 34.38 4.62 -1.74
N VAL A 30 34.82 3.82 -0.78
CA VAL A 30 34.17 2.55 -0.43
C VAL A 30 33.18 2.79 0.69
N ARG A 31 31.89 2.57 0.42
CA ARG A 31 30.83 2.63 1.43
C ARG A 31 30.46 1.21 1.83
N MET A 32 30.63 0.88 3.09
CA MET A 32 30.06 -0.34 3.64
C MET A 32 28.57 -0.13 3.95
N HIS A 33 27.71 -0.91 3.31
CA HIS A 33 26.31 -0.95 3.68
C HIS A 33 26.14 -1.68 5.01
N ARG A 34 25.56 -0.99 6.00
CA ARG A 34 25.23 -1.58 7.31
C ARG A 34 23.85 -2.22 7.36
N MET A 35 23.09 -2.12 6.27
CA MET A 35 21.75 -2.65 6.16
C MET A 35 21.75 -3.95 5.38
N VAL A 36 20.86 -4.85 5.76
CA VAL A 36 20.67 -6.12 5.03
C VAL A 36 20.04 -5.78 3.67
N PRO A 37 20.63 -6.25 2.55
CA PRO A 37 20.03 -6.03 1.22
C PRO A 37 18.64 -6.67 1.15
N ASP A 38 17.79 -6.09 0.31
CA ASP A 38 16.43 -6.56 0.02
C ASP A 38 15.52 -6.73 1.26
N SER A 39 15.91 -6.11 2.39
CA SER A 39 15.09 -6.07 3.58
C SER A 39 14.29 -4.77 3.69
N LEU A 40 13.07 -4.86 4.18
CA LEU A 40 12.25 -3.70 4.53
C LEU A 40 12.86 -3.01 5.75
N SER A 41 13.26 -1.77 5.58
CA SER A 41 13.75 -0.91 6.66
C SER A 41 12.75 0.15 7.00
N TRP A 42 12.37 0.17 8.27
CA TRP A 42 11.63 1.27 8.90
C TRP A 42 12.62 2.19 9.62
N GLY A 43 12.21 3.41 9.91
CA GLY A 43 12.94 4.26 10.85
C GLY A 43 13.08 3.56 12.22
N LYS A 44 14.05 4.00 13.04
CA LYS A 44 14.17 3.53 14.43
C LYS A 44 12.96 3.90 15.27
N GLU A 45 12.38 5.06 14.97
CA GLU A 45 11.19 5.63 15.59
C GLU A 45 10.13 5.92 14.53
N PRO A 46 8.86 6.06 14.92
CA PRO A 46 7.82 6.56 14.03
C PRO A 46 8.23 7.90 13.43
N ILE A 47 7.86 8.13 12.18
CA ILE A 47 8.22 9.38 11.50
C ILE A 47 7.43 10.58 12.04
N ALA A 48 6.22 10.34 12.52
CA ALA A 48 5.34 11.33 13.14
C ALA A 48 4.34 10.66 14.07
N ALA A 49 3.70 11.44 14.93
CA ALA A 49 2.43 11.08 15.51
C ALA A 49 1.32 11.18 14.44
N ASN A 50 0.26 10.39 14.59
CA ASN A 50 -0.93 10.55 13.76
C ASN A 50 -1.56 11.94 14.06
N PRO A 51 -1.68 12.83 13.10
CA PRO A 51 -2.19 14.17 13.33
C PRO A 51 -3.67 14.19 13.75
N ALA A 52 -4.44 13.14 13.46
CA ALA A 52 -5.80 12.97 13.97
C ALA A 52 -5.84 12.43 15.41
N GLY A 53 -4.68 12.06 15.98
CA GLY A 53 -4.57 11.50 17.31
C GLY A 53 -5.08 10.05 17.42
N ILE A 54 -5.32 9.60 18.63
CA ILE A 54 -5.96 8.31 18.91
C ILE A 54 -7.44 8.42 18.49
N THR A 55 -7.87 7.56 17.60
CA THR A 55 -9.25 7.53 17.11
C THR A 55 -9.78 6.11 16.93
N GLU A 56 -11.02 5.90 17.36
CA GLU A 56 -11.79 4.69 17.09
C GLU A 56 -12.31 4.66 15.64
N GLN A 57 -12.32 5.82 14.97
CA GLN A 57 -12.84 5.94 13.62
C GLN A 57 -11.88 5.31 12.61
N LYS A 58 -12.44 4.74 11.55
CA LYS A 58 -11.65 4.27 10.42
C LYS A 58 -10.95 5.43 9.72
N GLN A 59 -9.76 5.16 9.23
CA GLN A 59 -8.95 6.12 8.50
C GLN A 59 -8.58 5.58 7.12
N LYS A 60 -8.32 6.49 6.19
CA LYS A 60 -7.77 6.17 4.87
C LYS A 60 -6.65 7.12 4.52
N ILE A 61 -5.51 6.56 4.22
CA ILE A 61 -4.37 7.26 3.63
C ILE A 61 -4.35 7.01 2.13
N VAL A 62 -4.17 8.07 1.34
CA VAL A 62 -4.11 7.98 -0.13
C VAL A 62 -3.08 8.96 -0.67
N THR A 63 -2.57 8.69 -1.86
CA THR A 63 -1.72 9.61 -2.61
C THR A 63 -2.54 10.36 -3.66
N LEU A 64 -2.32 11.66 -3.79
CA LEU A 64 -2.93 12.49 -4.83
C LEU A 64 -1.91 13.52 -5.33
N GLY A 65 -1.48 13.38 -6.58
CA GLY A 65 -0.37 14.19 -7.11
C GLY A 65 0.89 14.04 -6.24
N ASP A 66 1.37 15.18 -5.76
CA ASP A 66 2.54 15.27 -4.89
C ASP A 66 2.22 15.17 -3.40
N ASN A 67 0.97 14.87 -3.04
CA ASN A 67 0.55 14.85 -1.65
C ASN A 67 0.13 13.45 -1.19
N ILE A 68 0.30 13.25 0.09
CA ILE A 68 -0.34 12.17 0.85
C ILE A 68 -1.45 12.82 1.68
N LEU A 69 -2.65 12.28 1.60
CA LEU A 69 -3.82 12.75 2.32
C LEU A 69 -4.26 11.68 3.32
N LEU A 70 -4.59 12.09 4.53
CA LEU A 70 -5.14 11.24 5.59
C LEU A 70 -6.55 11.71 5.92
N PHE A 71 -7.52 10.84 5.66
CA PHE A 71 -8.93 11.02 5.97
C PHE A 71 -9.30 10.24 7.23
N THR A 72 -10.24 10.76 7.99
CA THR A 72 -10.82 10.09 9.15
C THR A 72 -12.34 10.06 9.01
N GLN A 73 -12.95 8.91 9.23
CA GLN A 73 -14.41 8.73 9.16
C GLN A 73 -15.13 9.71 10.08
N ASN A 74 -16.22 10.30 9.61
CA ASN A 74 -17.02 11.29 10.32
C ASN A 74 -16.26 12.57 10.75
N SER A 75 -15.24 12.95 9.98
CA SER A 75 -14.46 14.16 10.23
C SER A 75 -14.42 15.05 8.98
N ASP A 76 -14.55 16.35 9.20
CA ASP A 76 -14.35 17.39 8.20
C ASP A 76 -12.87 17.80 8.04
N LYS A 77 -11.97 17.11 8.76
CA LYS A 77 -10.53 17.40 8.78
C LYS A 77 -9.78 16.40 7.94
N VAL A 78 -8.97 16.91 7.02
CA VAL A 78 -8.03 16.13 6.22
C VAL A 78 -6.63 16.63 6.52
N TYR A 79 -5.73 15.72 6.76
CA TYR A 79 -4.32 16.05 6.97
C TYR A 79 -3.51 15.72 5.74
N SER A 80 -2.58 16.59 5.37
CA SER A 80 -1.74 16.38 4.18
C SER A 80 -0.27 16.57 4.47
N THR A 81 0.56 15.80 3.77
CA THR A 81 2.00 16.00 3.70
C THR A 81 2.46 15.87 2.25
N THR A 82 3.53 16.60 1.88
CA THR A 82 4.02 16.62 0.50
C THR A 82 5.12 15.60 0.30
N ILE A 83 5.06 14.89 -0.82
CA ILE A 83 6.09 13.99 -1.30
C ILE A 83 7.05 14.81 -2.17
N PRO A 84 8.31 15.03 -1.77
CA PRO A 84 9.23 15.85 -2.56
C PRO A 84 9.59 15.19 -3.88
N ALA A 85 9.66 16.00 -4.93
CA ALA A 85 10.16 15.58 -6.24
C ALA A 85 11.69 15.76 -6.40
N GLY A 86 12.35 16.30 -5.38
CA GLY A 86 13.74 16.75 -5.43
C GLY A 86 14.80 15.65 -5.45
N SER A 87 15.99 16.03 -5.01
CA SER A 87 17.18 15.16 -4.96
C SER A 87 16.94 13.89 -4.13
N PRO A 88 17.76 12.83 -4.28
CA PRO A 88 17.69 11.65 -3.43
C PRO A 88 17.70 11.97 -1.93
N THR A 89 18.39 13.05 -1.52
CA THR A 89 18.46 13.50 -0.12
C THR A 89 17.11 14.04 0.36
N ASP A 90 16.42 14.82 -0.45
CA ASP A 90 15.10 15.39 -0.11
C ASP A 90 14.05 14.28 0.02
N ARG A 91 14.19 13.23 -0.81
CA ARG A 91 13.31 12.04 -0.76
C ARG A 91 13.47 11.19 0.49
N LEU A 92 14.53 11.41 1.29
CA LEU A 92 14.74 10.66 2.53
C LEU A 92 14.03 11.29 3.74
N ASN A 93 13.78 12.60 3.72
CA ASN A 93 13.34 13.37 4.88
C ASN A 93 12.03 14.11 4.62
N TYR A 94 10.91 13.40 4.59
CA TYR A 94 9.58 14.00 4.49
C TYR A 94 8.55 13.22 5.29
N GLY A 95 7.40 13.84 5.56
CA GLY A 95 6.29 13.22 6.27
C GLY A 95 6.29 13.44 7.78
N GLN A 96 7.23 14.26 8.32
CA GLN A 96 7.22 14.66 9.72
C GLN A 96 6.16 15.72 10.00
N ASN A 97 5.87 16.56 9.02
CA ASN A 97 4.94 17.67 9.14
C ASN A 97 3.68 17.39 8.34
N TRP A 98 2.54 17.54 9.00
CA TRP A 98 1.22 17.38 8.41
C TRP A 98 0.44 18.67 8.54
N GLU A 99 -0.11 19.13 7.43
CA GLU A 99 -0.96 20.31 7.38
C GLU A 99 -2.42 19.91 7.55
N LEU A 100 -3.13 20.60 8.44
CA LEU A 100 -4.57 20.45 8.58
C LEU A 100 -5.28 21.24 7.47
N LYS A 101 -6.19 20.57 6.78
CA LYS A 101 -7.11 21.16 5.81
C LYS A 101 -8.56 20.83 6.18
N ASN A 102 -9.47 21.75 5.93
CA ASN A 102 -10.89 21.49 6.10
C ASN A 102 -11.47 20.95 4.79
N ALA A 103 -12.23 19.87 4.88
CA ALA A 103 -12.91 19.25 3.76
C ALA A 103 -14.42 19.32 3.94
N THR A 104 -15.14 19.31 2.83
CA THR A 104 -16.59 19.15 2.84
C THR A 104 -16.91 17.78 2.26
N LEU A 105 -16.91 16.76 3.13
CA LEU A 105 -17.29 15.42 2.73
C LEU A 105 -18.81 15.34 2.51
N PRO A 106 -19.27 14.52 1.54
CA PRO A 106 -20.69 14.26 1.37
C PRO A 106 -21.29 13.59 2.62
N GLU A 107 -22.56 13.84 2.88
CA GLU A 107 -23.28 13.15 3.95
C GLU A 107 -23.28 11.63 3.70
N GLY A 108 -22.96 10.86 4.73
CA GLY A 108 -22.83 9.40 4.65
C GLY A 108 -21.55 8.92 3.90
N ALA A 109 -20.54 9.77 3.77
CA ALA A 109 -19.28 9.39 3.15
C ALA A 109 -18.62 8.21 3.87
N ASP A 110 -18.20 7.20 3.12
CA ASP A 110 -17.34 6.13 3.58
C ASP A 110 -15.89 6.41 3.15
N VAL A 111 -15.08 6.93 4.06
CA VAL A 111 -13.68 7.26 3.75
C VAL A 111 -12.85 6.02 3.39
N THR A 112 -13.25 4.82 3.82
CA THR A 112 -12.53 3.59 3.48
C THR A 112 -12.68 3.20 2.02
N SER A 113 -13.74 3.67 1.37
CA SER A 113 -14.00 3.46 -0.06
C SER A 113 -13.16 4.34 -0.97
N ILE A 114 -12.38 5.29 -0.42
CA ILE A 114 -11.60 6.22 -1.25
C ILE A 114 -10.60 5.46 -2.10
N ILE A 115 -10.71 5.65 -3.41
CA ILE A 115 -9.73 5.19 -4.41
C ILE A 115 -9.23 6.38 -5.22
N ARG A 116 -8.03 6.26 -5.76
CA ARG A 116 -7.50 7.24 -6.70
C ARG A 116 -7.66 6.71 -8.13
N PHE A 117 -8.14 7.55 -9.03
CA PHE A 117 -8.09 7.30 -10.46
C PHE A 117 -7.64 8.58 -11.18
N ASP A 118 -6.59 8.46 -11.98
CA ASP A 118 -5.87 9.57 -12.56
C ASP A 118 -5.48 10.61 -11.50
N GLU A 119 -5.85 11.86 -11.69
CA GLU A 119 -5.58 12.97 -10.77
C GLU A 119 -6.77 13.30 -9.85
N LYS A 120 -7.68 12.35 -9.65
CA LYS A 120 -8.85 12.52 -8.80
C LYS A 120 -8.98 11.40 -7.79
N LEU A 121 -9.65 11.72 -6.70
CA LEU A 121 -10.15 10.76 -5.74
C LEU A 121 -11.64 10.52 -5.97
N TYR A 122 -12.05 9.28 -5.71
CA TYR A 122 -13.44 8.83 -5.77
C TYR A 122 -13.81 8.18 -4.45
N LEU A 123 -15.01 8.45 -3.94
CA LEU A 123 -15.54 7.85 -2.73
C LEU A 123 -17.03 7.52 -2.88
N LEU A 124 -17.51 6.66 -2.00
CA LEU A 124 -18.93 6.36 -1.84
C LEU A 124 -19.54 7.16 -0.69
N ALA A 125 -20.73 7.72 -0.94
CA ALA A 125 -21.59 8.28 0.08
C ALA A 125 -23.04 7.94 -0.27
N ASN A 126 -23.77 7.30 0.66
CA ASN A 126 -25.16 6.90 0.45
C ASN A 126 -25.37 6.12 -0.87
N ASN A 127 -24.49 5.20 -1.19
CA ASN A 127 -24.49 4.34 -2.40
C ASN A 127 -24.38 5.12 -3.72
N LYS A 128 -23.84 6.31 -3.68
CA LYS A 128 -23.51 7.14 -4.84
C LYS A 128 -22.01 7.42 -4.89
N VAL A 129 -21.50 7.63 -6.09
CA VAL A 129 -20.11 7.96 -6.31
C VAL A 129 -19.91 9.48 -6.30
N TYR A 130 -18.90 9.93 -5.59
CA TYR A 130 -18.44 11.31 -5.57
C TYR A 130 -16.99 11.37 -6.01
N ASN A 131 -16.58 12.46 -6.64
CA ASN A 131 -15.20 12.70 -7.01
C ASN A 131 -14.69 14.05 -6.48
N SER A 132 -13.37 14.13 -6.32
CA SER A 132 -12.66 15.34 -5.90
C SER A 132 -11.29 15.43 -6.57
N ALA A 133 -10.90 16.63 -7.02
CA ALA A 133 -9.58 16.88 -7.59
C ALA A 133 -8.53 17.22 -6.53
N ASP A 134 -8.94 17.56 -5.31
CA ASP A 134 -8.06 18.03 -4.23
C ASP A 134 -8.24 17.26 -2.91
N GLY A 135 -9.26 16.38 -2.85
CA GLY A 135 -9.62 15.66 -1.63
C GLY A 135 -10.40 16.50 -0.61
N LEU A 136 -10.70 17.78 -0.92
CA LEU A 136 -11.35 18.70 0.01
C LEU A 136 -12.79 19.02 -0.39
N MET A 137 -13.01 19.28 -1.67
CA MET A 137 -14.33 19.56 -2.24
C MET A 137 -14.78 18.37 -3.07
N TRP A 138 -15.96 17.85 -2.78
CA TRP A 138 -16.51 16.66 -3.41
C TRP A 138 -17.79 16.96 -4.16
N ALA A 139 -17.93 16.42 -5.36
CA ALA A 139 -19.12 16.53 -6.18
C ALA A 139 -19.63 15.13 -6.59
N GLU A 140 -20.96 14.96 -6.62
CA GLU A 140 -21.56 13.70 -7.09
C GLU A 140 -21.17 13.46 -8.55
N ASP A 141 -20.70 12.25 -8.84
CA ASP A 141 -20.45 11.77 -10.20
C ASP A 141 -21.65 10.96 -10.67
N ALA A 142 -22.59 11.67 -11.26
CA ALA A 142 -23.85 11.06 -11.72
C ALA A 142 -23.64 10.02 -12.83
N VAL A 143 -22.53 10.09 -13.55
CA VAL A 143 -22.22 9.13 -14.63
C VAL A 143 -21.81 7.79 -14.04
N LEU A 144 -21.03 7.79 -12.97
CA LEU A 144 -20.57 6.56 -12.32
C LEU A 144 -21.63 5.90 -11.44
N THR A 145 -22.78 6.56 -11.24
CA THR A 145 -23.94 5.98 -10.55
C THR A 145 -24.96 5.55 -11.59
N PRO A 146 -24.99 4.24 -11.98
CA PRO A 146 -25.90 3.78 -13.05
C PRO A 146 -27.37 4.00 -12.71
N SER A 147 -28.18 4.42 -13.68
CA SER A 147 -29.62 4.59 -13.49
C SER A 147 -30.29 3.27 -13.12
N GLY A 148 -31.07 3.27 -12.04
CA GLY A 148 -31.77 2.08 -11.55
C GLY A 148 -30.90 1.08 -10.81
N ALA A 149 -29.67 1.45 -10.48
CA ALA A 149 -28.75 0.68 -9.65
C ALA A 149 -28.13 1.57 -8.59
N THR A 150 -27.57 0.98 -7.55
CA THR A 150 -26.75 1.64 -6.53
C THR A 150 -25.35 1.08 -6.52
N VAL A 151 -24.34 1.91 -6.27
CA VAL A 151 -22.96 1.44 -6.12
C VAL A 151 -22.74 1.06 -4.68
N SER A 152 -22.48 -0.23 -4.42
CA SER A 152 -22.24 -0.72 -3.06
C SER A 152 -20.78 -0.69 -2.65
N ASN A 153 -19.86 -0.86 -3.60
CA ASN A 153 -18.42 -0.84 -3.34
C ASN A 153 -17.66 -0.23 -4.53
N LEU A 154 -16.62 0.56 -4.23
CA LEU A 154 -15.52 0.81 -5.15
C LEU A 154 -14.43 -0.23 -4.85
N ILE A 155 -14.00 -1.00 -5.86
CA ILE A 155 -12.99 -2.03 -5.66
C ILE A 155 -11.60 -1.44 -5.86
N THR A 156 -11.33 -0.96 -7.07
CA THR A 156 -10.05 -0.38 -7.45
C THR A 156 -10.15 0.40 -8.76
N SER A 157 -9.06 1.02 -9.15
CA SER A 157 -8.93 1.69 -10.45
C SER A 157 -7.75 1.13 -11.23
N PHE A 158 -7.91 1.05 -12.53
CA PHE A 158 -6.84 0.78 -13.48
C PHE A 158 -6.47 2.09 -14.16
N SER A 159 -5.19 2.44 -14.13
CA SER A 159 -4.68 3.62 -14.84
C SER A 159 -3.41 3.22 -15.57
N ASP A 160 -3.47 3.20 -16.89
CA ASP A 160 -2.31 2.93 -17.74
C ASP A 160 -1.63 4.26 -18.11
N ASN A 161 -0.69 4.67 -17.27
CA ASN A 161 0.05 5.93 -17.46
C ASN A 161 1.43 5.75 -18.09
N ASP A 162 1.88 4.52 -18.38
CA ASP A 162 3.26 4.29 -18.81
C ASP A 162 3.48 4.28 -20.32
N GLY A 163 2.40 4.36 -21.12
CA GLY A 163 2.49 4.41 -22.57
C GLY A 163 2.96 3.11 -23.21
N SER A 164 2.95 1.99 -22.47
CA SER A 164 3.27 0.68 -23.01
C SER A 164 2.25 0.27 -24.09
N ASN A 165 2.69 -0.48 -25.11
CA ASN A 165 1.85 -0.87 -26.24
C ASN A 165 0.87 -2.02 -25.92
N HIS A 166 0.63 -2.30 -24.64
CA HIS A 166 -0.26 -3.38 -24.21
C HIS A 166 -1.72 -2.92 -24.16
N LYS A 167 -2.64 -3.87 -24.02
CA LYS A 167 -4.08 -3.59 -23.91
C LYS A 167 -4.30 -2.60 -22.77
N LYS A 168 -4.65 -1.38 -23.11
CA LYS A 168 -4.91 -0.30 -22.16
C LYS A 168 -6.22 -0.57 -21.46
N ILE A 169 -6.16 -0.77 -20.15
CA ILE A 169 -7.33 -0.79 -19.29
C ILE A 169 -7.27 0.49 -18.47
N ASN A 170 -8.30 1.30 -18.60
CA ASN A 170 -8.37 2.59 -17.93
C ASN A 170 -9.77 2.78 -17.38
N GLY A 171 -9.94 2.74 -16.07
CA GLY A 171 -11.26 2.85 -15.48
C GLY A 171 -11.35 2.43 -14.03
N ILE A 172 -12.58 2.32 -13.54
CA ILE A 172 -12.91 2.00 -12.16
C ILE A 172 -13.74 0.72 -12.08
N ALA A 173 -13.27 -0.24 -11.30
CA ALA A 173 -14.01 -1.45 -10.95
C ALA A 173 -14.84 -1.22 -9.70
N SER A 174 -16.10 -1.63 -9.72
CA SER A 174 -17.06 -1.44 -8.64
C SER A 174 -18.00 -2.62 -8.51
N ILE A 175 -18.76 -2.66 -7.43
CA ILE A 175 -19.92 -3.53 -7.26
C ILE A 175 -21.16 -2.66 -7.30
N VAL A 176 -22.12 -3.03 -8.14
CA VAL A 176 -23.42 -2.39 -8.23
C VAL A 176 -24.51 -3.36 -7.77
N GLU A 177 -25.53 -2.82 -7.12
CA GLU A 177 -26.71 -3.56 -6.73
C GLU A 177 -27.90 -3.13 -7.59
N LYS A 178 -28.57 -4.12 -8.19
CA LYS A 178 -29.76 -3.93 -9.02
C LYS A 178 -30.76 -5.03 -8.70
N ASN A 179 -31.98 -4.64 -8.37
CA ASN A 179 -33.06 -5.58 -8.00
C ASN A 179 -32.70 -6.53 -6.87
N GLY A 180 -31.91 -6.07 -5.88
CA GLY A 180 -31.45 -6.88 -4.74
C GLY A 180 -30.33 -7.87 -5.05
N GLN A 181 -29.77 -7.83 -6.27
CA GLN A 181 -28.65 -8.67 -6.67
C GLN A 181 -27.42 -7.81 -6.95
N LYS A 182 -26.24 -8.26 -6.50
CA LYS A 182 -24.96 -7.61 -6.70
C LYS A 182 -24.25 -8.12 -7.97
N TYR A 183 -23.68 -7.20 -8.73
CA TYR A 183 -22.96 -7.48 -9.97
C TYR A 183 -21.63 -6.73 -9.97
N PHE A 184 -20.60 -7.33 -10.59
CA PHE A 184 -19.40 -6.59 -10.93
C PHE A 184 -19.73 -5.56 -12.02
N SER A 185 -19.12 -4.40 -11.91
CA SER A 185 -19.28 -3.30 -12.86
C SER A 185 -17.94 -2.64 -13.13
N PHE A 186 -17.70 -2.28 -14.38
CA PHE A 186 -16.51 -1.56 -14.77
C PHE A 186 -16.90 -0.31 -15.56
N ALA A 187 -16.44 0.84 -15.07
CA ALA A 187 -16.55 2.10 -15.76
C ALA A 187 -15.23 2.38 -16.49
N GLU A 188 -15.23 2.16 -17.81
CA GLU A 188 -14.08 2.42 -18.66
C GLU A 188 -14.02 3.89 -19.05
N LYS A 189 -12.87 4.54 -18.85
CA LYS A 189 -12.62 5.91 -19.26
C LYS A 189 -11.99 5.94 -20.63
N THR A 190 -12.71 6.47 -21.62
CA THR A 190 -12.15 6.88 -22.90
C THR A 190 -11.74 8.35 -22.85
N GLU A 191 -11.16 8.90 -23.92
CA GLU A 191 -10.70 10.29 -23.95
C GLU A 191 -11.77 11.29 -23.50
N ASN A 192 -13.03 11.05 -23.85
CA ASN A 192 -14.12 12.01 -23.63
C ASN A 192 -15.28 11.49 -22.77
N GLU A 193 -15.41 10.16 -22.59
CA GLU A 193 -16.62 9.58 -22.01
C GLU A 193 -16.31 8.41 -21.05
N TRP A 194 -17.27 8.15 -20.17
CA TRP A 194 -17.32 6.95 -19.37
C TRP A 194 -18.23 5.91 -20.02
N ASN A 195 -17.73 4.73 -20.29
CA ASN A 195 -18.48 3.58 -20.77
C ASN A 195 -18.65 2.58 -19.62
N ILE A 196 -19.87 2.48 -19.10
CA ILE A 196 -20.15 1.62 -17.95
C ILE A 196 -20.65 0.26 -18.47
N THR A 197 -19.91 -0.78 -18.16
CA THR A 197 -20.33 -2.16 -18.37
C THR A 197 -20.67 -2.75 -17.01
N THR A 198 -21.97 -2.92 -16.74
CA THR A 198 -22.40 -3.75 -15.62
C THR A 198 -22.30 -5.18 -16.10
N GLY A 199 -21.45 -5.98 -15.42
CA GLY A 199 -21.24 -7.38 -15.79
C GLY A 199 -22.54 -8.17 -15.65
N GLU A 200 -22.66 -9.22 -16.44
CA GLU A 200 -23.68 -10.27 -16.24
C GLU A 200 -23.30 -11.16 -15.06
N GLU A 201 -22.06 -11.05 -14.60
CA GLU A 201 -21.49 -11.88 -13.54
C GLU A 201 -21.93 -11.38 -12.16
N ILE A 202 -22.62 -12.27 -11.46
CA ILE A 202 -23.07 -12.05 -10.09
C ILE A 202 -21.87 -12.13 -9.16
N VAL A 203 -21.79 -11.21 -8.20
CA VAL A 203 -20.74 -11.24 -7.18
C VAL A 203 -20.91 -12.47 -6.29
N PRO A 204 -19.93 -13.38 -6.24
CA PRO A 204 -19.98 -14.55 -5.36
C PRO A 204 -20.07 -14.14 -3.88
N THR A 205 -20.66 -14.97 -3.05
CA THR A 205 -20.79 -14.73 -1.60
C THR A 205 -19.44 -14.71 -0.89
N GLU A 206 -18.45 -15.40 -1.46
CA GLU A 206 -17.08 -15.49 -0.99
C GLU A 206 -16.23 -14.26 -1.37
N PHE A 207 -16.74 -13.41 -2.28
CA PHE A 207 -16.03 -12.18 -2.65
C PHE A 207 -16.05 -11.18 -1.48
N PRO A 208 -14.91 -10.53 -1.17
CA PRO A 208 -14.87 -9.55 -0.10
C PRO A 208 -15.68 -8.31 -0.45
N VAL A 209 -16.50 -7.85 0.47
CA VAL A 209 -17.31 -6.63 0.34
C VAL A 209 -17.12 -5.66 1.50
N ASN A 210 -16.40 -6.09 2.53
CA ASN A 210 -16.08 -5.28 3.70
C ASN A 210 -14.56 -5.09 3.82
N ASN A 211 -14.12 -3.91 4.28
CA ASN A 211 -12.71 -3.60 4.53
C ASN A 211 -11.81 -3.91 3.31
N LEU A 212 -12.24 -3.48 2.13
CA LEU A 212 -11.52 -3.74 0.89
C LEU A 212 -10.16 -3.04 0.87
N SER A 213 -9.15 -3.80 0.49
CA SER A 213 -7.83 -3.30 0.13
C SER A 213 -7.44 -3.89 -1.22
N ALA A 214 -7.09 -3.04 -2.16
CA ALA A 214 -6.72 -3.45 -3.50
C ALA A 214 -5.41 -2.80 -3.93
N ASP A 215 -4.73 -3.45 -4.85
CA ASP A 215 -3.57 -2.90 -5.54
C ASP A 215 -3.62 -3.31 -7.02
N VAL A 216 -2.91 -2.58 -7.86
CA VAL A 216 -2.80 -2.85 -9.29
C VAL A 216 -1.34 -2.91 -9.66
N TYR A 217 -0.94 -3.96 -10.35
CA TYR A 217 0.42 -4.19 -10.78
C TYR A 217 0.49 -4.55 -12.26
N ALA A 218 1.62 -4.24 -12.88
CA ALA A 218 1.91 -4.68 -14.23
C ALA A 218 2.64 -6.03 -14.19
N THR A 219 2.24 -6.95 -15.06
CA THR A 219 2.99 -8.19 -15.31
C THR A 219 4.27 -7.88 -16.10
N GLU A 220 5.16 -8.85 -16.25
CA GLU A 220 6.34 -8.72 -17.10
C GLU A 220 5.97 -8.38 -18.58
N SER A 221 4.79 -8.78 -19.04
CA SER A 221 4.26 -8.41 -20.34
C SER A 221 3.66 -7.01 -20.41
N GLY A 222 3.59 -6.30 -19.27
CA GLY A 222 3.00 -4.97 -19.16
C GLY A 222 1.46 -4.96 -19.02
N THR A 223 0.81 -6.13 -18.91
CA THR A 223 -0.63 -6.19 -18.67
C THR A 223 -0.92 -5.82 -17.21
N LEU A 224 -1.87 -4.89 -17.01
CA LEU A 224 -2.31 -4.53 -15.66
C LEU A 224 -3.22 -5.62 -15.09
N ASN A 225 -2.95 -5.97 -13.85
CA ASN A 225 -3.76 -6.88 -13.05
C ASN A 225 -4.12 -6.20 -11.74
N ALA A 226 -5.38 -6.28 -11.37
CA ALA A 226 -5.86 -5.87 -10.06
C ALA A 226 -5.92 -7.06 -9.12
N ILE A 227 -5.61 -6.80 -7.86
CA ILE A 227 -5.78 -7.74 -6.75
C ILE A 227 -6.54 -7.07 -5.63
N VAL A 228 -7.39 -7.83 -4.96
CA VAL A 228 -8.19 -7.34 -3.83
C VAL A 228 -8.27 -8.38 -2.73
N VAL A 229 -8.25 -7.91 -1.50
CA VAL A 229 -8.56 -8.64 -0.28
C VAL A 229 -9.57 -7.86 0.54
N GLY A 230 -10.19 -8.51 1.48
CA GLY A 230 -11.14 -7.91 2.41
C GLY A 230 -11.81 -9.00 3.23
N ASN A 231 -12.97 -8.68 3.77
CA ASN A 231 -13.81 -9.61 4.51
C ASN A 231 -15.13 -9.81 3.79
N THR A 232 -15.71 -11.02 3.87
CA THR A 232 -16.99 -11.36 3.25
C THR A 232 -18.16 -10.63 3.89
N ALA A 233 -19.34 -10.72 3.28
CA ALA A 233 -20.56 -10.07 3.78
C ALA A 233 -21.00 -10.64 5.15
N ASP A 234 -20.85 -11.94 5.34
CA ASP A 234 -21.21 -12.64 6.59
C ASP A 234 -20.25 -12.32 7.74
N GLY A 235 -19.20 -11.54 7.42
CA GLY A 235 -18.21 -11.11 8.37
C GLY A 235 -17.21 -12.20 8.72
N LEU A 236 -16.49 -11.93 9.82
CA LEU A 236 -15.29 -12.69 10.17
C LEU A 236 -15.56 -14.12 10.64
N ASP A 237 -16.78 -14.45 11.06
CA ASP A 237 -17.05 -15.74 11.68
C ASP A 237 -17.04 -16.89 10.67
N ASN A 238 -17.39 -16.62 9.42
CA ASN A 238 -17.46 -17.61 8.35
C ASN A 238 -16.18 -17.68 7.49
N ASP A 239 -15.33 -16.67 7.55
CA ASP A 239 -14.07 -16.70 6.80
C ASP A 239 -13.07 -17.67 7.43
N THR A 240 -12.55 -18.60 6.69
CA THR A 240 -11.55 -19.58 7.14
C THR A 240 -10.11 -19.13 6.85
N ALA A 241 -9.93 -18.34 5.82
CA ALA A 241 -8.65 -17.78 5.40
C ALA A 241 -8.88 -16.44 4.69
N THR A 242 -7.79 -15.66 4.51
CA THR A 242 -7.80 -14.49 3.65
C THR A 242 -7.52 -14.93 2.23
N VAL A 243 -8.49 -14.75 1.33
CA VAL A 243 -8.39 -15.10 -0.08
C VAL A 243 -8.18 -13.83 -0.91
N VAL A 244 -7.21 -13.87 -1.80
CA VAL A 244 -7.00 -12.81 -2.78
C VAL A 244 -7.86 -13.08 -4.00
N TRP A 245 -8.54 -12.07 -4.50
CA TRP A 245 -9.21 -12.12 -5.78
C TRP A 245 -8.44 -11.28 -6.79
N ALA A 246 -8.34 -11.76 -8.02
CA ALA A 246 -7.61 -11.08 -9.09
C ALA A 246 -8.50 -10.86 -10.32
N SER A 247 -8.19 -9.79 -11.06
CA SER A 247 -8.88 -9.45 -12.30
C SER A 247 -7.91 -8.79 -13.29
N GLU A 248 -8.01 -9.16 -14.56
CA GLU A 248 -7.26 -8.55 -15.65
C GLU A 248 -8.06 -7.46 -16.39
N ASP A 249 -9.36 -7.36 -16.13
CA ASP A 249 -10.25 -6.47 -16.87
C ASP A 249 -11.22 -5.66 -15.99
N GLY A 250 -11.18 -5.88 -14.67
CA GLY A 250 -12.08 -5.25 -13.71
C GLY A 250 -13.53 -5.73 -13.77
N LYS A 251 -13.87 -6.65 -14.68
CA LYS A 251 -15.24 -7.15 -14.93
C LYS A 251 -15.47 -8.55 -14.37
N ALA A 252 -14.45 -9.40 -14.51
CA ALA A 252 -14.44 -10.76 -13.98
C ALA A 252 -13.37 -10.89 -12.90
N TRP A 253 -13.71 -11.53 -11.79
CA TRP A 253 -12.82 -11.70 -10.64
C TRP A 253 -12.72 -13.18 -10.30
N ILE A 254 -11.50 -13.66 -10.11
CA ILE A 254 -11.23 -15.06 -9.76
C ILE A 254 -10.50 -15.16 -8.42
N PRO A 255 -10.85 -16.13 -7.57
CA PRO A 255 -10.14 -16.37 -6.33
C PRO A 255 -8.79 -17.02 -6.62
N MET A 256 -7.74 -16.42 -6.05
CA MET A 256 -6.36 -16.89 -6.15
C MET A 256 -6.04 -17.77 -4.94
N GLU A 257 -6.46 -19.03 -5.01
CA GLU A 257 -6.22 -19.97 -3.92
C GLU A 257 -6.04 -21.41 -4.41
N ILE A 258 -5.30 -22.17 -3.63
CA ILE A 258 -5.29 -23.62 -3.67
C ILE A 258 -6.01 -24.06 -2.38
N PRO A 259 -7.26 -24.57 -2.45
CA PRO A 259 -8.08 -24.79 -1.24
C PRO A 259 -7.44 -25.65 -0.15
N SER A 260 -6.54 -26.56 -0.52
CA SER A 260 -5.80 -27.43 0.42
C SER A 260 -4.49 -26.81 0.94
N ASN A 261 -4.08 -25.64 0.46
CA ASN A 261 -2.75 -25.09 0.74
C ASN A 261 -2.71 -23.55 0.83
N ASN A 262 -3.83 -22.91 1.15
CA ASN A 262 -3.83 -21.49 1.46
C ASN A 262 -3.33 -21.29 2.91
N ASN A 263 -2.07 -20.86 3.06
CA ASN A 263 -1.44 -20.63 4.36
C ASN A 263 -1.59 -19.17 4.85
N CYS A 264 -2.41 -18.35 4.18
CA CYS A 264 -2.75 -17.04 4.71
C CYS A 264 -3.82 -17.20 5.78
N PRO A 265 -3.57 -16.86 7.04
CA PRO A 265 -4.59 -16.96 8.06
C PRO A 265 -5.74 -15.99 7.78
N LYS A 266 -6.88 -16.23 8.42
CA LYS A 266 -7.95 -15.26 8.47
C LYS A 266 -7.46 -13.98 9.12
N LEU A 267 -7.54 -12.86 8.40
CA LEU A 267 -7.15 -11.54 8.85
C LEU A 267 -8.36 -10.61 8.94
N VAL A 268 -8.36 -9.80 9.97
CA VAL A 268 -9.31 -8.69 10.15
C VAL A 268 -8.68 -7.44 9.55
N ASP A 269 -9.45 -6.70 8.77
CA ASP A 269 -8.99 -5.51 8.04
C ASP A 269 -7.70 -5.80 7.27
N PRO A 270 -7.67 -6.78 6.34
CA PRO A 270 -6.46 -7.08 5.60
C PRO A 270 -6.09 -5.96 4.64
N SER A 271 -4.79 -5.77 4.44
CA SER A 271 -4.25 -4.91 3.37
C SER A 271 -3.30 -5.70 2.49
N ILE A 272 -3.37 -5.47 1.18
CA ILE A 272 -2.50 -6.10 0.19
C ILE A 272 -1.73 -5.03 -0.57
N ILE A 273 -0.46 -5.33 -0.87
CA ILE A 273 0.37 -4.55 -1.79
C ILE A 273 1.19 -5.49 -2.68
N HIS A 274 1.39 -5.08 -3.92
CA HIS A 274 2.45 -5.58 -4.76
C HIS A 274 3.69 -4.71 -4.57
N TYR A 275 4.78 -5.29 -4.11
CA TYR A 275 5.96 -4.51 -3.77
C TYR A 275 7.23 -5.31 -4.00
N ASN A 276 8.18 -4.75 -4.76
CA ASN A 276 9.48 -5.38 -5.04
C ASN A 276 9.34 -6.82 -5.55
N ASP A 277 8.53 -6.99 -6.61
CA ASP A 277 8.28 -8.24 -7.34
C ASP A 277 7.64 -9.37 -6.50
N ALA A 278 6.99 -9.01 -5.40
CA ALA A 278 6.24 -9.94 -4.57
C ALA A 278 4.96 -9.32 -4.02
N PHE A 279 4.04 -10.16 -3.62
CA PHE A 279 2.80 -9.73 -2.97
C PHE A 279 2.94 -9.86 -1.46
N TYR A 280 2.43 -8.88 -0.74
CA TYR A 280 2.44 -8.84 0.71
C TYR A 280 1.05 -8.55 1.25
N ILE A 281 0.62 -9.32 2.23
CA ILE A 281 -0.60 -9.10 2.98
C ILE A 281 -0.24 -8.88 4.45
N CYS A 282 -0.89 -7.95 5.09
CA CYS A 282 -0.90 -7.81 6.54
C CYS A 282 -2.31 -7.54 7.03
N GLY A 283 -2.54 -7.76 8.30
CA GLY A 283 -3.81 -7.55 8.97
C GLY A 283 -3.75 -8.02 10.41
N LYS A 284 -4.85 -7.87 11.12
CA LYS A 284 -4.97 -8.33 12.51
C LYS A 284 -5.38 -9.81 12.52
N GLU A 285 -4.64 -10.64 13.21
CA GLU A 285 -5.07 -12.00 13.52
C GLU A 285 -6.03 -11.98 14.71
N ASN A 286 -7.04 -12.84 14.70
CA ASN A 286 -8.01 -12.99 15.78
C ASN A 286 -8.05 -14.45 16.24
N LYS A 287 -6.92 -14.95 16.73
CA LYS A 287 -6.79 -16.27 17.33
C LYS A 287 -6.53 -16.11 18.83
N ASP A 288 -6.89 -17.12 19.63
CA ASP A 288 -6.74 -17.06 21.08
C ASP A 288 -5.29 -16.83 21.54
N ASP A 289 -4.33 -17.37 20.79
CA ASP A 289 -2.89 -17.30 21.02
C ASP A 289 -2.16 -16.20 20.24
N ALA A 290 -2.82 -15.55 19.27
CA ALA A 290 -2.21 -14.57 18.38
C ALA A 290 -3.23 -13.48 17.99
N LYS A 291 -3.43 -12.50 18.89
CA LYS A 291 -4.30 -11.35 18.62
C LYS A 291 -3.50 -10.18 18.04
N GLY A 292 -4.19 -9.40 17.18
CA GLY A 292 -3.62 -8.20 16.56
C GLY A 292 -2.60 -8.52 15.47
N PHE A 293 -1.78 -7.54 15.12
CA PHE A 293 -0.77 -7.68 14.07
C PHE A 293 0.33 -8.66 14.48
N GLN A 294 0.59 -9.67 13.65
CA GLN A 294 1.66 -10.63 13.92
C GLN A 294 2.84 -10.48 12.98
N LYS A 295 2.60 -10.44 11.67
CA LYS A 295 3.62 -10.37 10.62
C LYS A 295 3.01 -10.00 9.27
N PHE A 296 3.86 -9.76 8.29
CA PHE A 296 3.46 -9.80 6.90
C PHE A 296 3.45 -11.25 6.39
N TYR A 297 2.56 -11.51 5.47
CA TYR A 297 2.53 -12.73 4.67
C TYR A 297 2.93 -12.38 3.24
N THR A 298 3.70 -13.23 2.58
CA THR A 298 4.17 -13.00 1.21
C THR A 298 3.88 -14.18 0.31
N SER A 299 3.62 -13.88 -0.94
CA SER A 299 3.50 -14.85 -2.03
C SER A 299 4.10 -14.26 -3.32
N PRO A 300 4.87 -15.03 -4.09
CA PRO A 300 5.28 -14.61 -5.42
C PRO A 300 4.20 -14.87 -6.48
N THR A 301 3.19 -15.70 -6.20
CA THR A 301 2.20 -16.18 -7.18
C THR A 301 0.75 -15.94 -6.78
N LEU A 302 0.48 -15.33 -5.62
CA LEU A 302 -0.84 -15.18 -5.00
C LEU A 302 -1.50 -16.48 -4.50
N LEU A 303 -1.00 -17.64 -4.91
CA LEU A 303 -1.64 -18.93 -4.62
C LEU A 303 -1.24 -19.54 -3.28
N VAL A 304 0.01 -19.38 -2.88
CA VAL A 304 0.56 -19.95 -1.65
C VAL A 304 1.24 -18.86 -0.84
N TRP A 305 0.84 -18.72 0.41
CA TRP A 305 1.31 -17.68 1.32
C TRP A 305 2.21 -18.25 2.41
N LYS A 306 3.21 -17.49 2.81
CA LYS A 306 4.07 -17.79 3.95
C LYS A 306 4.30 -16.53 4.80
N GLY A 307 4.42 -16.70 6.10
CA GLY A 307 4.82 -15.61 6.99
C GLY A 307 6.24 -15.15 6.71
N VAL A 308 6.48 -13.85 6.77
CA VAL A 308 7.81 -13.26 6.59
C VAL A 308 8.40 -12.94 7.95
N ASP A 309 9.56 -13.54 8.26
CA ASP A 309 10.16 -13.46 9.59
C ASP A 309 11.30 -12.44 9.72
N ARG A 310 12.05 -12.15 8.65
CA ARG A 310 13.25 -11.31 8.75
C ARG A 310 13.40 -10.23 7.69
N MET A 311 12.98 -10.49 6.47
CA MET A 311 13.24 -9.58 5.36
C MET A 311 12.17 -8.47 5.21
N PHE A 312 10.96 -8.72 5.70
CA PHE A 312 9.83 -7.81 5.59
C PHE A 312 9.05 -7.76 6.89
N MET A 313 9.64 -7.15 7.93
CA MET A 313 9.09 -7.14 9.29
C MET A 313 8.16 -5.96 9.52
N LEU A 314 7.30 -6.07 10.52
CA LEU A 314 6.50 -4.95 10.99
C LEU A 314 7.38 -3.80 11.52
N PRO A 315 6.87 -2.56 11.50
CA PRO A 315 7.63 -1.42 12.01
C PRO A 315 7.90 -1.51 13.51
N GLY A 316 8.95 -0.80 13.95
CA GLY A 316 9.35 -0.73 15.36
C GLY A 316 10.16 -1.91 15.86
N ILE A 317 10.75 -2.70 14.95
CA ILE A 317 11.68 -3.75 15.35
C ILE A 317 12.95 -3.14 15.97
N LEU A 318 13.39 -3.72 17.09
CA LEU A 318 14.59 -3.33 17.80
C LEU A 318 15.78 -4.28 17.46
N PRO A 319 17.01 -3.88 17.76
CA PRO A 319 18.16 -4.75 17.57
C PRO A 319 17.97 -6.12 18.23
N PRO A 320 18.45 -7.20 17.61
CA PRO A 320 18.29 -8.55 18.13
C PRO A 320 19.02 -8.72 19.46
N VAL A 321 18.39 -9.45 20.36
CA VAL A 321 18.95 -9.84 21.67
C VAL A 321 19.23 -11.33 21.66
N LYS A 322 20.43 -11.74 22.10
CA LYS A 322 20.76 -13.14 22.31
C LYS A 322 20.31 -13.55 23.71
N LEU A 323 19.44 -14.54 23.78
CA LEU A 323 19.01 -15.16 25.02
C LEU A 323 19.95 -16.30 25.44
N GLU A 324 19.85 -16.72 26.69
CA GLU A 324 20.49 -17.95 27.18
C GLU A 324 20.06 -19.13 26.28
N GLY A 325 21.03 -20.00 25.93
CA GLY A 325 20.77 -21.08 24.97
C GLY A 325 20.98 -20.71 23.50
N GLY A 326 21.46 -19.49 23.18
CA GLY A 326 21.85 -19.10 21.81
C GLY A 326 20.66 -18.67 20.92
N VAL A 327 19.46 -18.61 21.45
CA VAL A 327 18.25 -18.16 20.71
C VAL A 327 18.35 -16.65 20.49
N THR A 328 18.15 -16.23 19.24
CA THR A 328 18.09 -14.81 18.89
C THR A 328 16.64 -14.36 18.91
N GLN A 329 16.31 -13.38 19.75
CA GLN A 329 15.00 -12.74 19.81
C GLN A 329 15.06 -11.38 19.15
N TYR A 330 14.00 -11.02 18.43
CA TYR A 330 13.79 -9.70 17.80
C TYR A 330 12.67 -8.97 18.56
N PRO A 331 13.00 -8.14 19.56
CA PRO A 331 12.02 -7.39 20.31
C PRO A 331 11.45 -6.25 19.47
N TYR A 332 10.29 -5.75 19.88
CA TYR A 332 9.63 -4.62 19.24
C TYR A 332 9.48 -3.46 20.25
N SER A 333 9.53 -2.23 19.73
CA SER A 333 9.29 -1.03 20.52
C SER A 333 7.82 -0.95 20.96
N GLU A 334 7.55 -0.11 21.92
CA GLU A 334 6.17 0.18 22.36
C GLU A 334 5.30 0.79 21.26
N TYR A 335 5.90 1.42 20.24
CA TYR A 335 5.22 2.02 19.10
C TYR A 335 4.99 1.05 17.93
N SER A 336 5.40 -0.19 18.06
CA SER A 336 5.15 -1.23 17.03
C SER A 336 3.69 -1.67 17.04
N PHE A 337 3.20 -2.10 15.90
CA PHE A 337 1.89 -2.73 15.75
C PHE A 337 1.87 -4.19 16.20
N LYS A 338 3.05 -4.80 16.40
CA LYS A 338 3.18 -6.21 16.79
C LYS A 338 2.39 -6.56 18.04
N GLY A 339 1.47 -7.52 17.93
CA GLY A 339 0.64 -8.00 19.02
C GLY A 339 -0.47 -7.04 19.46
N LYS A 340 -0.76 -6.01 18.70
CA LYS A 340 -1.75 -4.99 19.05
C LYS A 340 -2.93 -4.96 18.10
N GLU A 341 -4.10 -4.67 18.65
CA GLU A 341 -5.33 -4.43 17.90
C GLU A 341 -5.39 -2.95 17.48
N VAL A 342 -4.79 -2.63 16.34
CA VAL A 342 -4.70 -1.26 15.84
C VAL A 342 -5.63 -1.07 14.66
N ASN A 343 -6.42 0.00 14.65
CA ASN A 343 -7.02 0.48 13.40
C ASN A 343 -5.93 1.15 12.59
N TYR A 344 -5.75 0.70 11.36
CA TYR A 344 -4.67 1.20 10.52
C TYR A 344 -5.11 1.42 9.08
N THR A 345 -4.30 2.17 8.38
CA THR A 345 -4.37 2.32 6.92
C THR A 345 -2.97 2.35 6.35
N MET A 346 -2.83 1.86 5.11
CA MET A 346 -1.55 1.69 4.46
C MET A 346 -1.60 2.19 3.01
N VAL A 347 -0.50 2.76 2.55
CA VAL A 347 -0.31 3.15 1.13
C VAL A 347 1.16 3.07 0.77
N VAL A 348 1.44 2.86 -0.52
CA VAL A 348 2.78 3.00 -1.09
C VAL A 348 2.84 4.31 -1.87
N ASP A 349 3.86 5.13 -1.61
CA ASP A 349 4.04 6.37 -2.34
C ASP A 349 4.93 6.22 -3.60
N ARG A 350 5.00 7.27 -4.43
CA ARG A 350 5.79 7.27 -5.67
C ARG A 350 7.31 7.12 -5.46
N ASN A 351 7.81 7.34 -4.24
CA ASN A 351 9.21 7.10 -3.87
C ASN A 351 9.42 5.68 -3.31
N HIS A 352 8.43 4.78 -3.50
CA HIS A 352 8.43 3.41 -3.02
C HIS A 352 8.56 3.29 -1.49
N TYR A 353 8.03 4.26 -0.74
CA TYR A 353 7.88 4.10 0.70
C TYR A 353 6.49 3.54 1.03
N ILE A 354 6.49 2.53 1.87
CA ILE A 354 5.28 2.00 2.51
C ILE A 354 4.99 2.87 3.73
N TRP A 355 3.78 3.40 3.80
CA TRP A 355 3.27 4.15 4.93
C TRP A 355 2.28 3.29 5.69
N MET A 356 2.43 3.21 7.00
CA MET A 356 1.45 2.61 7.91
C MET A 356 1.07 3.65 8.95
N VAL A 357 -0.21 4.01 8.98
CA VAL A 357 -0.78 4.98 9.91
C VAL A 357 -1.67 4.24 10.88
N GLY A 358 -1.37 4.33 12.17
CA GLY A 358 -2.19 3.77 13.23
C GLY A 358 -3.14 4.82 13.81
N GLY A 359 -4.31 4.39 14.26
CA GLY A 359 -5.31 5.23 14.93
C GLY A 359 -5.62 4.72 16.34
N LYS A 360 -6.49 3.70 16.46
CA LYS A 360 -6.77 3.05 17.75
C LYS A 360 -5.56 2.22 18.18
N GLY A 361 -5.21 2.33 19.45
CA GLY A 361 -4.13 1.55 20.08
C GLY A 361 -2.73 2.11 19.84
N ILE A 362 -2.45 2.66 18.67
CA ILE A 362 -1.18 3.35 18.35
C ILE A 362 -1.45 4.52 17.41
N ASP A 363 -1.17 5.72 17.85
CA ASP A 363 -1.31 6.96 17.09
C ASP A 363 0.00 7.36 16.40
N LYS A 364 0.63 6.42 15.71
CA LYS A 364 1.93 6.64 15.08
C LYS A 364 1.89 6.40 13.58
N ILE A 365 2.73 7.14 12.88
CA ILE A 365 2.98 6.99 11.44
C ILE A 365 4.36 6.38 11.25
N TRP A 366 4.38 5.27 10.55
CA TRP A 366 5.60 4.60 10.14
C TRP A 366 5.79 4.72 8.63
N ARG A 367 7.03 4.89 8.24
CA ARG A 367 7.43 4.91 6.83
C ARG A 367 8.65 4.02 6.63
N GLY A 368 8.54 3.07 5.72
CA GLY A 368 9.62 2.13 5.43
C GLY A 368 9.75 1.84 3.95
N ARG A 369 10.92 1.34 3.55
CA ARG A 369 11.12 0.83 2.19
C ARG A 369 12.15 -0.28 2.18
N VAL A 370 12.12 -1.11 1.12
CA VAL A 370 13.14 -2.13 0.91
C VAL A 370 14.46 -1.48 0.50
N ASN A 371 15.54 -1.91 1.15
CA ASN A 371 16.90 -1.50 0.83
C ASN A 371 17.37 -2.26 -0.41
N LYS A 372 17.30 -1.65 -1.57
CA LYS A 372 17.96 -2.20 -2.75
C LYS A 372 19.46 -1.85 -2.68
N LEU A 373 20.32 -2.89 -2.60
CA LEU A 373 21.71 -2.72 -2.99
C LEU A 373 21.72 -2.63 -4.50
N GLY A 374 21.77 -1.43 -5.01
CA GLY A 374 21.90 -1.19 -6.43
C GLY A 374 22.66 0.09 -6.67
N PHE A 375 23.54 0.07 -7.63
CA PHE A 375 23.95 1.28 -8.29
C PHE A 375 22.65 1.97 -8.72
N LEU A 376 22.47 3.24 -8.33
CA LEU A 376 21.42 4.05 -8.89
C LEU A 376 21.55 3.94 -10.41
N ILE A 377 20.64 3.25 -11.03
CA ILE A 377 20.49 3.34 -12.48
C ILE A 377 20.06 4.79 -12.71
N GLN A 378 20.95 5.54 -13.34
CA GLN A 378 20.76 6.96 -13.69
C GLN A 378 19.62 7.08 -14.69
#